data_695164f0263901ab80aca569f5e2d7ba
#
_entry.id   695164f0263901ab80aca569f5e2d7ba
#
_cell.length_a   1.000
_cell.length_b   1.000
_cell.length_c   1.000
_cell.angle_alpha   90.00
_cell.angle_beta   90.00
_cell.angle_gamma   90.00
#
_symmetry.space_group_name_H-M   'P 1'
#
loop_
_entity.id
_entity.type
_entity.pdbx_description
1 polymer ?
#
loop_
_entity_poly.entity_id
_entity_poly.type
_entity_poly.pdbx_seq_one_letter_code
_entity_poly.pdbx_strand_id
1 'polypeptide(L)'
;MEHDYSKLGFKAGLEIHQQLDTPKLFSGAPSFLRNDEPHYRIERRLHAVAGESGKVDEAVAHEAALGKTFIYEGYNDTISLVELDEEPAHTINQEALDVVLTVALLLNCEIYQATQVMRKTVIDGSNTTGFQRTVLIAHDGFLELSSGQKVGIATVCLEEDSARIISREKEKVVYIYCLPLVRRGVSYQDNLCLSRWWKATKAKNLEVPKKSGRKNHN
;
A
#
# COMPACT_ATOMS: atom_id res chain seq x y z
N MET A 1 -23.46 5.12 -29.93
CA MET A 1 -22.31 5.79 -30.57
C MET A 1 -21.05 5.15 -30.05
N GLU A 2 -20.27 4.55 -30.90
CA GLU A 2 -18.98 3.99 -30.54
C GLU A 2 -17.95 5.12 -30.58
N HIS A 3 -17.29 5.38 -29.47
CA HIS A 3 -16.29 6.45 -29.38
C HIS A 3 -14.93 5.93 -29.88
N ASP A 4 -14.28 6.67 -30.76
CA ASP A 4 -12.92 6.41 -31.18
C ASP A 4 -11.95 6.96 -30.10
N TYR A 5 -11.60 6.13 -29.13
CA TYR A 5 -10.76 6.49 -27.99
C TYR A 5 -9.33 6.88 -28.38
N SER A 6 -8.83 6.39 -29.52
CA SER A 6 -7.49 6.75 -30.00
C SER A 6 -7.44 8.20 -30.46
N LYS A 7 -8.50 8.70 -31.15
CA LYS A 7 -8.63 10.12 -31.54
C LYS A 7 -8.85 11.04 -30.33
N LEU A 8 -9.44 10.54 -29.26
CA LEU A 8 -9.62 11.29 -28.00
C LEU A 8 -8.34 11.39 -27.16
N GLY A 9 -7.27 10.68 -27.54
CA GLY A 9 -6.03 10.65 -26.77
C GLY A 9 -6.22 10.00 -25.40
N PHE A 10 -7.14 9.04 -25.30
CA PHE A 10 -7.45 8.36 -24.05
C PHE A 10 -6.20 7.67 -23.47
N LYS A 11 -5.88 7.97 -22.21
CA LYS A 11 -4.84 7.31 -21.43
C LYS A 11 -5.45 6.77 -20.15
N ALA A 12 -5.13 5.55 -19.80
CA ALA A 12 -5.55 4.93 -18.55
C ALA A 12 -4.34 4.37 -17.81
N GLY A 13 -4.38 4.48 -16.48
CA GLY A 13 -3.43 3.83 -15.58
C GLY A 13 -4.17 2.90 -14.64
N LEU A 14 -3.47 1.87 -14.16
CA LEU A 14 -3.94 0.99 -13.11
C LEU A 14 -3.04 1.10 -11.91
N GLU A 15 -3.66 1.07 -10.74
CA GLU A 15 -2.99 0.90 -9.48
C GLU A 15 -3.46 -0.42 -8.87
N ILE A 16 -2.51 -1.31 -8.56
CA ILE A 16 -2.79 -2.64 -8.03
C ILE A 16 -2.21 -2.72 -6.63
N HIS A 17 -3.05 -3.05 -5.66
CA HIS A 17 -2.65 -3.29 -4.27
C HIS A 17 -2.63 -4.79 -4.01
N GLN A 18 -1.55 -5.28 -3.42
CA GLN A 18 -1.39 -6.66 -2.98
C GLN A 18 -0.95 -6.70 -1.54
N GLN A 19 -1.73 -7.34 -0.68
CA GLN A 19 -1.33 -7.59 0.70
C GLN A 19 -0.21 -8.63 0.77
N LEU A 20 0.69 -8.42 1.73
CA LEU A 20 1.76 -9.35 2.03
C LEU A 20 1.39 -10.21 3.25
N ASP A 21 1.80 -11.46 3.21
CA ASP A 21 1.72 -12.40 4.35
C ASP A 21 3.02 -12.31 5.16
N THR A 22 3.22 -11.15 5.80
CA THR A 22 4.37 -10.83 6.64
C THR A 22 3.90 -10.09 7.88
N PRO A 23 4.69 -10.00 8.96
CA PRO A 23 4.41 -9.05 10.04
C PRO A 23 4.29 -7.62 9.52
N LYS A 24 3.73 -6.73 10.32
CA LYS A 24 3.53 -5.33 9.97
C LYS A 24 4.84 -4.63 9.63
N LEU A 25 4.73 -3.63 8.74
CA LEU A 25 5.87 -3.06 8.04
C LEU A 25 6.85 -2.31 8.98
N PHE A 26 6.33 -1.59 9.99
CA PHE A 26 7.13 -0.71 10.83
C PHE A 26 6.96 -0.96 12.34
N SER A 27 6.32 -2.04 12.72
CA SER A 27 6.17 -2.40 14.14
C SER A 27 6.56 -3.85 14.45
N GLY A 28 6.59 -4.71 13.43
CA GLY A 28 6.79 -6.15 13.61
C GLY A 28 5.63 -6.86 14.29
N ALA A 29 4.53 -6.18 14.60
CA ALA A 29 3.33 -6.80 15.14
C ALA A 29 2.71 -7.76 14.12
N PRO A 30 2.02 -8.82 14.58
CA PRO A 30 1.34 -9.74 13.68
C PRO A 30 0.32 -9.04 12.78
N SER A 31 0.19 -9.51 11.54
CA SER A 31 -0.62 -8.88 10.50
C SER A 31 -1.73 -9.80 10.01
N PHE A 32 -2.67 -10.17 10.86
CA PHE A 32 -3.87 -10.91 10.46
C PHE A 32 -5.14 -10.14 10.82
N LEU A 33 -6.16 -10.32 9.99
CA LEU A 33 -7.46 -9.70 10.23
C LEU A 33 -8.19 -10.42 11.36
N ARG A 34 -8.78 -9.63 12.25
CA ARG A 34 -9.62 -10.13 13.35
C ARG A 34 -11.10 -9.97 12.97
N ASN A 35 -11.92 -10.90 13.47
CA ASN A 35 -13.38 -10.89 13.31
C ASN A 35 -14.12 -11.02 14.65
N ASP A 36 -13.37 -11.06 15.75
CA ASP A 36 -13.86 -11.14 17.12
C ASP A 36 -14.03 -9.73 17.71
N GLU A 37 -14.65 -9.64 18.87
CA GLU A 37 -14.83 -8.36 19.58
C GLU A 37 -13.48 -7.70 19.89
N PRO A 38 -13.32 -6.41 19.62
CA PRO A 38 -12.09 -5.70 19.90
C PRO A 38 -11.83 -5.61 21.42
N HIS A 39 -10.56 -5.68 21.81
CA HIS A 39 -10.16 -5.55 23.19
C HIS A 39 -10.33 -4.12 23.72
N TYR A 40 -10.22 -3.13 22.83
CA TYR A 40 -10.39 -1.71 23.16
C TYR A 40 -10.82 -0.90 21.93
N ARG A 41 -11.32 0.31 22.19
CA ARG A 41 -11.65 1.31 21.17
C ARG A 41 -10.98 2.62 21.53
N ILE A 42 -10.36 3.28 20.54
CA ILE A 42 -9.72 4.57 20.69
C ILE A 42 -10.44 5.56 19.78
N GLU A 43 -10.86 6.67 20.36
CA GLU A 43 -11.47 7.78 19.64
C GLU A 43 -10.42 8.83 19.31
N ARG A 44 -10.34 9.23 18.04
CA ARG A 44 -9.46 10.28 17.57
C ARG A 44 -10.18 11.26 16.65
N ARG A 45 -9.66 12.48 16.58
CA ARG A 45 -10.08 13.51 15.63
C ARG A 45 -8.88 13.94 14.80
N LEU A 46 -9.12 14.17 13.51
CA LEU A 46 -8.10 14.69 12.62
C LEU A 46 -7.83 16.16 12.94
N HIS A 47 -6.56 16.50 13.06
CA HIS A 47 -6.10 17.88 13.20
C HIS A 47 -5.35 18.30 11.93
N ALA A 48 -5.68 19.48 11.41
CA ALA A 48 -4.93 20.07 10.32
C ALA A 48 -3.61 20.63 10.87
N VAL A 49 -2.50 20.02 10.48
CA VAL A 49 -1.15 20.44 10.88
C VAL A 49 -0.47 21.16 9.71
N ALA A 50 0.22 22.27 10.00
CA ALA A 50 1.00 22.96 8.99
C ALA A 50 2.23 22.12 8.58
N GLY A 51 2.50 22.06 7.27
CA GLY A 51 3.72 21.48 6.74
C GLY A 51 4.96 22.34 7.02
N GLU A 52 6.13 21.92 6.53
CA GLU A 52 7.40 22.65 6.70
C GLU A 52 7.36 24.08 6.17
N SER A 53 6.52 24.35 5.17
CA SER A 53 6.29 25.69 4.61
C SER A 53 5.42 26.59 5.50
N GLY A 54 4.94 26.11 6.64
CA GLY A 54 3.98 26.82 7.50
C GLY A 54 2.55 26.88 6.94
N LYS A 55 2.30 26.26 5.79
CA LYS A 55 0.95 26.21 5.18
C LYS A 55 0.26 24.90 5.53
N VAL A 56 -1.04 25.01 5.83
CA VAL A 56 -1.92 23.85 5.97
C VAL A 56 -2.44 23.47 4.59
N ASP A 57 -2.46 22.16 4.28
CA ASP A 57 -3.08 21.65 3.07
C ASP A 57 -4.59 21.94 3.10
N GLU A 58 -5.13 22.51 2.01
CA GLU A 58 -6.54 22.93 1.93
C GLU A 58 -7.51 21.75 2.07
N ALA A 59 -7.16 20.57 1.55
CA ALA A 59 -7.99 19.37 1.67
C ALA A 59 -7.99 18.86 3.13
N VAL A 60 -6.83 18.92 3.82
CA VAL A 60 -6.74 18.56 5.25
C VAL A 60 -7.55 19.53 6.10
N ALA A 61 -7.46 20.83 5.84
CA ALA A 61 -8.23 21.85 6.56
C ALA A 61 -9.75 21.65 6.37
N HIS A 62 -10.17 21.33 5.13
CA HIS A 62 -11.58 21.04 4.83
C HIS A 62 -12.08 19.79 5.57
N GLU A 63 -11.35 18.66 5.50
CA GLU A 63 -11.75 17.43 6.19
C GLU A 63 -11.75 17.59 7.72
N ALA A 64 -10.78 18.31 8.29
CA ALA A 64 -10.75 18.62 9.72
C ALA A 64 -11.97 19.47 10.15
N ALA A 65 -12.39 20.43 9.31
CA ALA A 65 -13.56 21.27 9.56
C ALA A 65 -14.89 20.49 9.58
N LEU A 66 -14.95 19.29 8.98
CA LEU A 66 -16.13 18.41 9.04
C LEU A 66 -16.35 17.82 10.43
N GLY A 67 -15.39 17.94 11.35
CA GLY A 67 -15.53 17.49 12.74
C GLY A 67 -15.74 15.99 12.91
N LYS A 68 -15.31 15.18 11.94
CA LYS A 68 -15.45 13.72 11.97
C LYS A 68 -14.69 13.12 13.15
N THR A 69 -15.30 12.14 13.77
CA THR A 69 -14.71 11.32 14.83
C THR A 69 -14.34 9.94 14.23
N PHE A 70 -13.11 9.53 14.44
CA PHE A 70 -12.60 8.23 14.02
C PHE A 70 -12.48 7.33 15.26
N ILE A 71 -13.07 6.13 15.17
CA ILE A 71 -13.00 5.12 16.23
C ILE A 71 -12.16 3.97 15.69
N TYR A 72 -11.06 3.67 16.35
CA TYR A 72 -10.16 2.56 15.98
C TYR A 72 -10.39 1.39 16.92
N GLU A 73 -10.76 0.26 16.35
CA GLU A 73 -10.89 -1.01 17.06
C GLU A 73 -9.54 -1.70 17.13
N GLY A 74 -9.10 -2.03 18.34
CA GLY A 74 -7.78 -2.54 18.62
C GLY A 74 -7.75 -3.86 19.38
N TYR A 75 -6.65 -4.59 19.19
CA TYR A 75 -6.38 -5.90 19.77
C TYR A 75 -4.97 -5.94 20.35
N ASN A 76 -4.81 -6.36 21.60
CA ASN A 76 -3.53 -6.34 22.32
C ASN A 76 -2.43 -7.20 21.67
N ASP A 77 -2.81 -8.19 20.89
CA ASP A 77 -1.91 -9.15 20.25
C ASP A 77 -1.52 -8.82 18.81
N THR A 78 -2.20 -7.84 18.18
CA THR A 78 -1.93 -7.46 16.78
C THR A 78 -1.61 -6.00 16.59
N ILE A 79 -1.62 -5.19 17.64
CA ILE A 79 -1.39 -3.75 17.59
C ILE A 79 -0.32 -3.37 18.58
N SER A 80 0.63 -2.55 18.15
CA SER A 80 1.67 -1.94 18.98
C SER A 80 1.43 -0.44 19.15
N LEU A 81 2.27 0.21 19.91
CA LEU A 81 2.24 1.67 20.09
C LEU A 81 2.55 2.43 18.77
N VAL A 82 3.22 1.79 17.82
CA VAL A 82 3.50 2.39 16.50
C VAL A 82 2.20 2.63 15.72
N GLU A 83 1.26 1.66 15.69
CA GLU A 83 -0.03 1.83 15.04
C GLU A 83 -0.90 2.86 15.74
N LEU A 84 -0.70 3.03 17.04
CA LEU A 84 -1.42 4.00 17.85
C LEU A 84 -0.83 5.43 17.74
N ASP A 85 0.27 5.59 17.02
CA ASP A 85 1.02 6.86 16.94
C ASP A 85 1.55 7.34 18.31
N GLU A 86 1.90 6.39 19.17
CA GLU A 86 2.43 6.63 20.52
C GLU A 86 3.91 6.23 20.64
N GLU A 87 4.47 5.68 19.56
CA GLU A 87 5.88 5.27 19.45
C GLU A 87 6.40 5.55 18.04
N PRO A 88 7.66 5.97 17.88
CA PRO A 88 8.29 6.10 16.57
C PRO A 88 8.30 4.77 15.81
N ALA A 89 8.15 4.85 14.48
CA ALA A 89 8.21 3.68 13.63
C ALA A 89 9.56 2.95 13.75
N HIS A 90 9.53 1.63 13.81
CA HIS A 90 10.71 0.77 13.78
C HIS A 90 11.30 0.72 12.36
N THR A 91 12.43 0.02 12.21
CA THR A 91 12.99 -0.26 10.88
C THR A 91 12.03 -1.09 10.05
N ILE A 92 12.11 -0.91 8.73
CA ILE A 92 11.27 -1.64 7.78
C ILE A 92 11.39 -3.16 7.97
N ASN A 93 10.29 -3.87 7.89
CA ASN A 93 10.27 -5.32 7.95
C ASN A 93 11.07 -5.92 6.78
N GLN A 94 12.11 -6.71 7.09
CA GLN A 94 13.03 -7.26 6.09
C GLN A 94 12.34 -8.27 5.17
N GLU A 95 11.45 -9.12 5.70
CA GLU A 95 10.71 -10.10 4.90
C GLU A 95 9.80 -9.41 3.88
N ALA A 96 9.10 -8.36 4.29
CA ALA A 96 8.29 -7.54 3.38
C ALA A 96 9.15 -6.86 2.29
N LEU A 97 10.35 -6.38 2.67
CA LEU A 97 11.29 -5.80 1.72
C LEU A 97 11.78 -6.85 0.72
N ASP A 98 12.14 -8.04 1.15
CA ASP A 98 12.62 -9.13 0.29
C ASP A 98 11.52 -9.58 -0.70
N VAL A 99 10.27 -9.63 -0.25
CA VAL A 99 9.12 -9.93 -1.13
C VAL A 99 8.96 -8.87 -2.21
N VAL A 100 8.97 -7.57 -1.84
CA VAL A 100 8.78 -6.51 -2.83
C VAL A 100 9.95 -6.39 -3.81
N LEU A 101 11.19 -6.62 -3.36
CA LEU A 101 12.36 -6.69 -4.23
C LEU A 101 12.23 -7.85 -5.23
N THR A 102 11.77 -9.02 -4.78
CA THR A 102 11.48 -10.16 -5.66
C THR A 102 10.41 -9.80 -6.70
N VAL A 103 9.35 -9.14 -6.29
CA VAL A 103 8.29 -8.65 -7.20
C VAL A 103 8.86 -7.67 -8.23
N ALA A 104 9.70 -6.71 -7.81
CA ALA A 104 10.32 -5.75 -8.70
C ALA A 104 11.20 -6.43 -9.77
N LEU A 105 11.99 -7.43 -9.39
CA LEU A 105 12.79 -8.23 -10.31
C LEU A 105 11.92 -9.02 -11.30
N LEU A 106 10.85 -9.64 -10.85
CA LEU A 106 9.91 -10.38 -11.71
C LEU A 106 9.18 -9.47 -12.72
N LEU A 107 9.03 -8.19 -12.37
CA LEU A 107 8.43 -7.18 -13.23
C LEU A 107 9.47 -6.43 -14.08
N ASN A 108 10.72 -6.90 -14.12
CA ASN A 108 11.83 -6.29 -14.87
C ASN A 108 12.03 -4.81 -14.53
N CYS A 109 11.78 -4.41 -13.27
CA CYS A 109 11.94 -3.04 -12.83
C CYS A 109 13.39 -2.71 -12.50
N GLU A 110 13.74 -1.43 -12.63
CA GLU A 110 14.97 -0.87 -12.10
C GLU A 110 14.78 -0.59 -10.60
N ILE A 111 15.67 -1.15 -9.77
CA ILE A 111 15.60 -1.02 -8.30
C ILE A 111 16.43 0.18 -7.86
N TYR A 112 15.86 1.04 -7.01
CA TYR A 112 16.60 2.13 -6.39
C TYR A 112 17.67 1.59 -5.44
N GLN A 113 18.91 2.08 -5.58
CA GLN A 113 20.04 1.69 -4.72
C GLN A 113 19.89 2.18 -3.28
N ALA A 114 19.21 3.29 -3.11
CA ALA A 114 18.86 3.87 -1.81
C ALA A 114 17.45 4.43 -1.89
N THR A 115 16.67 4.24 -0.84
CA THR A 115 15.32 4.74 -0.74
C THR A 115 15.05 5.31 0.65
N GLN A 116 14.09 6.21 0.73
CA GLN A 116 13.67 6.83 1.97
C GLN A 116 12.18 6.56 2.21
N VAL A 117 11.81 6.34 3.47
CA VAL A 117 10.41 6.26 3.86
C VAL A 117 9.79 7.65 3.74
N MET A 118 8.81 7.77 2.86
CA MET A 118 8.05 9.00 2.63
C MET A 118 6.78 9.02 3.48
N ARG A 119 6.28 10.20 3.81
CA ARG A 119 5.01 10.43 4.48
C ARG A 119 3.99 10.97 3.47
N LYS A 120 3.15 10.09 2.95
CA LYS A 120 2.04 10.48 2.06
C LYS A 120 0.86 10.93 2.93
N THR A 121 0.46 12.19 2.84
CA THR A 121 -0.68 12.73 3.59
C THR A 121 -1.95 11.96 3.29
N VAL A 122 -2.64 11.49 4.33
CA VAL A 122 -3.90 10.75 4.27
C VAL A 122 -4.87 11.33 5.29
N ILE A 123 -5.99 11.83 4.80
CA ILE A 123 -6.93 12.68 5.56
C ILE A 123 -8.28 12.03 5.84
N ASP A 124 -8.45 10.79 5.42
CA ASP A 124 -9.73 10.06 5.56
C ASP A 124 -9.87 9.30 6.88
N GLY A 125 -8.82 9.31 7.72
CA GLY A 125 -8.76 8.60 8.99
C GLY A 125 -8.21 7.17 8.91
N SER A 126 -7.88 6.66 7.72
CA SER A 126 -7.30 5.32 7.56
C SER A 126 -5.90 5.17 8.18
N ASN A 127 -5.27 6.28 8.56
CA ASN A 127 -4.00 6.30 9.29
C ASN A 127 -4.13 7.19 10.52
N THR A 128 -3.78 6.68 11.69
CA THR A 128 -3.81 7.43 12.96
C THR A 128 -2.87 8.63 12.97
N THR A 129 -1.76 8.52 12.23
CA THR A 129 -0.74 9.57 12.08
C THR A 129 -1.16 10.72 11.15
N GLY A 130 -2.25 10.56 10.37
CA GLY A 130 -2.62 11.49 9.30
C GLY A 130 -1.73 11.38 8.06
N PHE A 131 -0.84 10.40 7.99
CA PHE A 131 -0.02 10.07 6.82
C PHE A 131 0.18 8.55 6.68
N GLN A 132 0.42 8.10 5.45
CA GLN A 132 0.79 6.73 5.12
C GLN A 132 2.30 6.67 4.86
N ARG A 133 3.02 5.78 5.55
CA ARG A 133 4.43 5.53 5.24
C ARG A 133 4.53 4.72 3.96
N THR A 134 5.23 5.29 2.98
CA THR A 134 5.38 4.75 1.63
C THR A 134 6.84 4.73 1.26
N VAL A 135 7.31 3.61 0.73
CA VAL A 135 8.69 3.44 0.26
C VAL A 135 8.68 3.13 -1.23
N LEU A 136 9.28 3.99 -2.04
CA LEU A 136 9.46 3.77 -3.47
C LEU A 136 10.64 2.80 -3.67
N ILE A 137 10.35 1.59 -4.17
CA ILE A 137 11.33 0.50 -4.27
C ILE A 137 11.93 0.41 -5.67
N ALA A 138 11.10 0.54 -6.71
CA ALA A 138 11.55 0.34 -8.08
C ALA A 138 10.69 1.12 -9.08
N HIS A 139 11.18 1.25 -10.32
CA HIS A 139 10.54 1.99 -11.40
C HIS A 139 10.83 1.35 -12.77
N ASP A 140 10.18 1.87 -13.84
CA ASP A 140 10.43 1.57 -15.24
C ASP A 140 10.51 0.07 -15.61
N GLY A 141 9.62 -0.71 -15.01
CA GLY A 141 9.51 -2.13 -15.31
C GLY A 141 8.54 -2.41 -16.47
N PHE A 142 8.39 -3.70 -16.76
CA PHE A 142 7.36 -4.16 -17.69
C PHE A 142 6.93 -5.59 -17.39
N LEU A 143 5.69 -5.88 -17.81
CA LEU A 143 5.14 -7.22 -17.86
C LEU A 143 4.87 -7.59 -19.33
N GLU A 144 5.39 -8.72 -19.78
CA GLU A 144 5.11 -9.25 -21.11
C GLU A 144 3.86 -10.14 -21.06
N LEU A 145 2.87 -9.82 -21.89
CA LEU A 145 1.65 -10.60 -22.02
C LEU A 145 1.89 -11.80 -22.95
N SER A 146 1.00 -12.80 -22.87
CA SER A 146 1.02 -13.97 -23.78
C SER A 146 0.92 -13.62 -25.27
N SER A 147 0.45 -12.43 -25.60
CA SER A 147 0.43 -11.85 -26.94
C SER A 147 1.77 -11.30 -27.44
N GLY A 148 2.81 -11.27 -26.57
CA GLY A 148 4.08 -10.59 -26.83
C GLY A 148 4.05 -9.07 -26.58
N GLN A 149 2.89 -8.52 -26.21
CA GLN A 149 2.77 -7.10 -25.89
C GLN A 149 3.33 -6.81 -24.49
N LYS A 150 4.05 -5.68 -24.34
CA LYS A 150 4.56 -5.23 -23.05
C LYS A 150 3.65 -4.19 -22.41
N VAL A 151 3.35 -4.38 -21.14
CA VAL A 151 2.66 -3.41 -20.28
C VAL A 151 3.70 -2.77 -19.36
N GLY A 152 3.85 -1.45 -19.43
CA GLY A 152 4.80 -0.72 -18.60
C GLY A 152 4.39 -0.69 -17.13
N ILE A 153 5.37 -0.83 -16.24
CA ILE A 153 5.23 -0.69 -14.79
C ILE A 153 5.93 0.61 -14.40
N ALA A 154 5.17 1.62 -14.05
CA ALA A 154 5.75 2.92 -13.73
C ALA A 154 6.53 2.89 -12.41
N THR A 155 5.91 2.32 -11.35
CA THR A 155 6.51 2.27 -10.00
C THR A 155 6.08 1.04 -9.24
N VAL A 156 6.93 0.59 -8.33
CA VAL A 156 6.64 -0.40 -7.28
C VAL A 156 6.93 0.23 -5.93
N CYS A 157 5.91 0.32 -5.08
CA CYS A 157 6.01 0.87 -3.74
C CYS A 157 5.66 -0.18 -2.68
N LEU A 158 6.25 -0.04 -1.50
CA LEU A 158 5.89 -0.76 -0.30
C LEU A 158 5.23 0.23 0.67
N GLU A 159 4.01 -0.05 1.10
CA GLU A 159 3.18 0.89 1.87
C GLU A 159 2.59 0.24 3.11
N GLU A 160 2.37 1.05 4.15
CA GLU A 160 1.48 0.67 5.24
C GLU A 160 0.03 0.65 4.76
N ASP A 161 -0.73 -0.36 5.19
CA ASP A 161 -2.19 -0.33 5.19
C ASP A 161 -2.64 -0.30 6.66
N SER A 162 -2.77 0.91 7.23
CA SER A 162 -2.91 1.05 8.69
C SER A 162 -4.27 0.61 9.19
N ALA A 163 -5.37 1.05 8.56
CA ALA A 163 -6.71 0.70 9.02
C ALA A 163 -7.75 0.68 7.91
N ARG A 164 -8.76 -0.18 8.05
CA ARG A 164 -9.89 -0.31 7.11
C ARG A 164 -11.20 0.08 7.76
N ILE A 165 -12.07 0.69 6.97
CA ILE A 165 -13.41 1.07 7.39
C ILE A 165 -14.25 -0.20 7.62
N ILE A 166 -14.86 -0.29 8.83
CA ILE A 166 -15.88 -1.28 9.17
C ILE A 166 -17.27 -0.68 8.96
N SER A 167 -17.49 0.53 9.50
CA SER A 167 -18.76 1.23 9.37
C SER A 167 -18.57 2.73 9.25
N ARG A 168 -19.56 3.39 8.62
CA ARG A 168 -19.59 4.84 8.48
C ARG A 168 -21.00 5.34 8.82
N GLU A 169 -21.07 6.16 9.83
CA GLU A 169 -22.24 6.94 10.19
C GLU A 169 -21.89 8.42 10.06
N LYS A 170 -22.83 9.29 9.74
CA LYS A 170 -22.66 10.72 9.42
C LYS A 170 -21.33 11.37 9.87
N GLU A 171 -21.09 11.43 11.18
CA GLU A 171 -19.91 12.06 11.79
C GLU A 171 -18.93 11.06 12.42
N LYS A 172 -19.27 9.78 12.44
CA LYS A 172 -18.43 8.71 13.01
C LYS A 172 -18.01 7.73 11.95
N VAL A 173 -16.73 7.37 11.94
CA VAL A 173 -16.19 6.32 11.07
C VAL A 173 -15.43 5.35 11.94
N VAL A 174 -15.76 4.06 11.82
CA VAL A 174 -15.11 2.98 12.57
C VAL A 174 -14.11 2.27 11.66
N TYR A 175 -12.91 2.12 12.15
CA TYR A 175 -11.80 1.46 11.50
C TYR A 175 -11.29 0.25 12.28
N ILE A 176 -10.83 -0.77 11.57
CA ILE A 176 -10.02 -1.85 12.12
C ILE A 176 -8.60 -1.75 11.56
N TYR A 177 -7.59 -1.98 12.38
CA TYR A 177 -6.19 -1.97 11.94
C TYR A 177 -5.86 -3.12 10.98
N CYS A 178 -5.04 -2.85 9.99
CA CYS A 178 -4.78 -3.72 8.84
C CYS A 178 -3.30 -4.04 8.59
N LEU A 179 -3.04 -4.55 7.40
CA LEU A 179 -1.87 -5.29 6.94
C LEU A 179 -0.93 -4.43 6.06
N PRO A 180 0.35 -4.78 5.89
CA PRO A 180 1.21 -4.13 4.89
C PRO A 180 0.76 -4.42 3.45
N LEU A 181 0.97 -3.47 2.55
CA LEU A 181 0.61 -3.55 1.14
C LEU A 181 1.80 -3.31 0.21
N VAL A 182 1.88 -4.08 -0.86
CA VAL A 182 2.63 -3.69 -2.06
C VAL A 182 1.70 -2.96 -3.02
N ARG A 183 2.07 -1.74 -3.37
CA ARG A 183 1.39 -0.94 -4.38
C ARG A 183 2.19 -0.90 -5.66
N ARG A 184 1.53 -1.11 -6.79
CA ARG A 184 2.11 -1.04 -8.12
C ARG A 184 1.36 -0.02 -8.95
N GLY A 185 2.06 1.01 -9.43
CA GLY A 185 1.54 1.91 -10.45
C GLY A 185 1.82 1.31 -11.83
N VAL A 186 0.78 0.98 -12.58
CA VAL A 186 0.88 0.52 -13.96
C VAL A 186 0.37 1.61 -14.88
N SER A 187 1.25 2.18 -15.72
CA SER A 187 0.83 3.11 -16.76
C SER A 187 0.73 2.37 -18.10
N TYR A 188 -0.35 2.57 -18.80
CA TYR A 188 -0.61 1.95 -20.09
C TYR A 188 -0.76 3.02 -21.18
N GLN A 189 -0.02 2.87 -22.28
CA GLN A 189 -0.06 3.82 -23.40
C GLN A 189 -0.88 3.35 -24.61
N ASP A 190 -1.33 2.07 -24.67
CA ASP A 190 -2.09 1.55 -25.81
C ASP A 190 -3.28 0.68 -25.40
N ASN A 191 -4.35 0.78 -26.16
CA ASN A 191 -5.68 0.22 -25.97
C ASN A 191 -5.74 -1.27 -25.62
N LEU A 192 -6.00 -1.64 -24.36
CA LEU A 192 -6.42 -2.99 -24.04
C LEU A 192 -7.38 -3.08 -22.85
N CYS A 193 -8.42 -3.89 -23.03
CA CYS A 193 -9.46 -4.16 -22.05
C CYS A 193 -8.96 -5.11 -20.94
N LEU A 194 -8.83 -4.59 -19.71
CA LEU A 194 -8.25 -5.29 -18.55
C LEU A 194 -9.23 -6.17 -17.77
N SER A 195 -10.48 -6.31 -18.23
CA SER A 195 -11.53 -7.06 -17.53
C SER A 195 -11.30 -8.59 -17.39
N ARG A 196 -10.35 -9.15 -18.13
CA ARG A 196 -10.02 -10.59 -18.08
C ARG A 196 -8.92 -10.98 -17.10
N TRP A 197 -8.09 -10.06 -16.64
CA TRP A 197 -6.91 -10.36 -15.82
C TRP A 197 -7.21 -10.53 -14.32
N TRP A 198 -8.24 -9.88 -13.82
CA TRP A 198 -8.65 -9.95 -12.42
C TRP A 198 -9.03 -11.37 -11.93
N LYS A 199 -9.44 -12.27 -12.83
CA LYS A 199 -9.82 -13.65 -12.46
C LYS A 199 -8.66 -14.64 -12.38
N ALA A 200 -7.46 -14.31 -12.85
CA ALA A 200 -6.35 -15.25 -12.98
C ALA A 200 -5.37 -15.27 -11.78
N THR A 201 -5.36 -14.28 -10.91
CA THR A 201 -4.40 -14.13 -9.81
C THR A 201 -4.96 -14.43 -8.43
N LYS A 202 -5.79 -15.48 -8.28
CA LYS A 202 -5.77 -16.22 -7.02
C LYS A 202 -4.50 -17.08 -7.07
N ALA A 203 -3.40 -16.49 -6.64
CA ALA A 203 -2.08 -17.10 -6.70
C ALA A 203 -2.05 -18.36 -5.85
N LYS A 204 -1.87 -19.49 -6.51
CA LYS A 204 -1.22 -20.66 -5.94
C LYS A 204 0.18 -20.22 -5.51
N ASN A 205 0.62 -20.69 -4.34
CA ASN A 205 1.94 -20.49 -3.78
C ASN A 205 3.03 -20.41 -4.86
N LEU A 206 3.66 -19.24 -4.98
CA LEU A 206 4.89 -19.09 -5.78
C LEU A 206 6.02 -19.79 -5.02
N GLU A 207 6.33 -21.03 -5.41
CA GLU A 207 7.57 -21.66 -4.98
C GLU A 207 8.76 -20.90 -5.59
N VAL A 208 9.52 -20.26 -4.74
CA VAL A 208 10.80 -19.64 -5.12
C VAL A 208 11.78 -20.75 -5.47
N PRO A 209 12.39 -20.78 -6.67
CA PRO A 209 13.38 -21.78 -7.01
C PRO A 209 14.55 -21.69 -6.03
N LYS A 210 14.82 -22.76 -5.29
CA LYS A 210 16.02 -22.88 -4.46
C LYS A 210 17.25 -22.77 -5.36
N LYS A 211 18.12 -21.76 -5.13
CA LYS A 211 19.41 -21.66 -5.80
C LYS A 211 20.18 -22.96 -5.59
N SER A 212 20.46 -23.67 -6.68
CA SER A 212 21.37 -24.82 -6.68
C SER A 212 22.74 -24.36 -6.22
N GLY A 213 23.22 -24.94 -5.13
CA GLY A 213 24.55 -24.63 -4.59
C GLY A 213 25.64 -24.82 -5.65
N ARG A 214 26.46 -23.80 -5.84
CA ARG A 214 27.74 -23.93 -6.55
C ARG A 214 28.58 -24.93 -5.78
N LYS A 215 28.85 -26.11 -6.38
CA LYS A 215 29.91 -26.99 -5.93
C LYS A 215 31.23 -26.32 -6.29
N ASN A 216 31.99 -25.93 -5.28
CA ASN A 216 33.40 -25.61 -5.43
C ASN A 216 34.10 -26.90 -5.84
N HIS A 217 34.70 -26.92 -7.02
CA HIS A 217 35.76 -27.87 -7.35
C HIS A 217 37.10 -27.18 -7.09
N ASN A 218 37.87 -27.82 -6.25
CA ASN A 218 39.33 -27.58 -6.10
C ASN A 218 40.07 -27.65 -7.40
#